data_43681637c084d859d8d5d894d6929c99
#
_entry.id   43681637c084d859d8d5d894d6929c99
#
_cell.length_a   1.000
_cell.length_b   1.000
_cell.length_c   1.000
_cell.angle_alpha   90.00
_cell.angle_beta   90.00
_cell.angle_gamma   90.00
#
_symmetry.space_group_name_H-M   'P 1'
#
loop_
_entity.id
_entity.type
_entity.pdbx_description
1 polymer ?
#
loop_
_entity_poly.entity_id
_entity_poly.type
_entity_poly.pdbx_seq_one_letter_code
_entity_poly.pdbx_strand_id
1 'polypeptide(L)'
;MPPLPEISETTYRFDNLSQEPYRERAFRLFILHPGSLDSELEGEIVTCRLKAPNTSSVVIEAPDPGDYEALSYHWGTVTDHDPVVNIHNAKVRITNNLDSALRALRHRRYNKRRLWIDALCIDQKNQEEKSLQISHMSIIFNSATAVRVWLGPNDADSELAFDFVRRCLASDVFDRA
;
A
#
# COMPACT_ATOMS: atom_id res chain seq x y z
N MET A 1 -8.96 -26.96 32.26
CA MET A 1 -9.08 -25.79 31.38
C MET A 1 -9.34 -26.30 29.98
N PRO A 2 -10.42 -25.94 29.31
CA PRO A 2 -10.59 -26.29 27.92
C PRO A 2 -9.52 -25.57 27.08
N PRO A 3 -8.99 -26.20 25.99
CA PRO A 3 -8.06 -25.53 25.11
C PRO A 3 -8.76 -24.32 24.50
N LEU A 4 -8.01 -23.21 24.41
CA LEU A 4 -8.47 -22.03 23.68
C LEU A 4 -8.75 -22.43 22.21
N PRO A 5 -9.83 -21.90 21.59
CA PRO A 5 -10.12 -22.22 20.20
C PRO A 5 -8.92 -21.82 19.35
N GLU A 6 -8.39 -22.76 18.57
CA GLU A 6 -7.45 -22.47 17.51
C GLU A 6 -8.11 -21.49 16.56
N ILE A 7 -7.65 -20.24 16.59
CA ILE A 7 -8.01 -19.27 15.56
C ILE A 7 -7.32 -19.78 14.29
N SER A 8 -8.08 -20.45 13.46
CA SER A 8 -7.66 -20.76 12.09
C SER A 8 -7.39 -19.43 11.38
N GLU A 9 -6.15 -18.97 11.43
CA GLU A 9 -5.71 -17.85 10.62
C GLU A 9 -5.80 -18.30 9.15
N THR A 10 -6.89 -17.93 8.49
CA THR A 10 -7.00 -18.12 7.06
C THR A 10 -5.95 -17.24 6.41
N THR A 11 -4.83 -17.84 6.03
CA THR A 11 -3.74 -17.12 5.37
C THR A 11 -4.25 -16.63 4.02
N TYR A 12 -4.17 -15.33 3.78
CA TYR A 12 -4.47 -14.75 2.47
C TYR A 12 -3.56 -15.40 1.41
N ARG A 13 -4.17 -15.88 0.32
CA ARG A 13 -3.45 -16.43 -0.83
C ARG A 13 -3.53 -15.44 -1.97
N PHE A 14 -2.39 -15.04 -2.46
CA PHE A 14 -2.29 -14.22 -3.66
C PHE A 14 -2.68 -15.01 -4.90
N ASP A 15 -3.48 -14.40 -5.78
CA ASP A 15 -3.65 -14.90 -7.14
C ASP A 15 -2.29 -14.84 -7.86
N ASN A 16 -1.99 -15.87 -8.61
CA ASN A 16 -0.69 -15.97 -9.28
C ASN A 16 -0.62 -15.01 -10.47
N LEU A 17 0.08 -13.89 -10.33
CA LEU A 17 0.27 -12.91 -11.41
C LEU A 17 0.98 -13.49 -12.63
N SER A 18 1.76 -14.57 -12.50
CA SER A 18 2.45 -15.18 -13.63
C SER A 18 1.52 -15.93 -14.58
N GLN A 19 0.28 -16.22 -14.15
CA GLN A 19 -0.77 -16.83 -14.96
C GLN A 19 -1.65 -15.81 -15.67
N GLU A 20 -1.53 -14.53 -15.33
CA GLU A 20 -2.27 -13.47 -16.00
C GLU A 20 -1.82 -13.34 -17.47
N PRO A 21 -2.76 -13.11 -18.43
CA PRO A 21 -2.44 -12.96 -19.84
C PRO A 21 -1.39 -11.87 -20.12
N TYR A 22 -1.24 -10.95 -19.19
CA TYR A 22 -0.34 -9.79 -19.28
C TYR A 22 0.61 -9.71 -18.09
N ARG A 23 1.09 -10.85 -17.61
CA ARG A 23 1.96 -10.99 -16.42
C ARG A 23 3.08 -9.93 -16.32
N GLU A 24 3.66 -9.54 -17.46
CA GLU A 24 4.75 -8.57 -17.53
C GLU A 24 4.34 -7.15 -17.09
N ARG A 25 3.04 -6.90 -16.90
CA ARG A 25 2.50 -5.59 -16.51
C ARG A 25 1.44 -5.68 -15.43
N ALA A 26 1.15 -6.88 -14.97
CA ALA A 26 0.22 -7.09 -13.88
C ALA A 26 0.84 -6.64 -12.55
N PHE A 27 0.05 -5.95 -11.74
CA PHE A 27 0.39 -5.60 -10.37
C PHE A 27 -0.87 -5.54 -9.54
N ARG A 28 -0.74 -5.48 -8.23
CA ARG A 28 -1.90 -5.41 -7.33
C ARG A 28 -1.98 -4.07 -6.64
N LEU A 29 -3.21 -3.68 -6.30
CA LEU A 29 -3.50 -2.56 -5.43
C LEU A 29 -4.26 -3.05 -4.20
N PHE A 30 -3.96 -2.47 -3.06
CA PHE A 30 -4.75 -2.62 -1.85
C PHE A 30 -5.80 -1.51 -1.79
N ILE A 31 -7.05 -1.90 -1.70
CA ILE A 31 -8.19 -0.98 -1.60
C ILE A 31 -8.56 -0.88 -0.13
N LEU A 32 -8.09 0.16 0.54
CA LEU A 32 -8.35 0.42 1.95
C LEU A 32 -9.79 0.91 2.14
N HIS A 33 -10.56 0.20 2.95
CA HIS A 33 -11.93 0.58 3.27
C HIS A 33 -11.97 1.73 4.28
N PRO A 34 -13.00 2.61 4.21
CA PRO A 34 -13.20 3.66 5.19
C PRO A 34 -13.53 3.08 6.56
N GLY A 35 -13.25 3.84 7.61
CA GLY A 35 -13.54 3.41 8.99
C GLY A 35 -13.05 4.41 10.02
N SER A 36 -13.48 4.25 11.27
CA SER A 36 -12.98 5.06 12.39
C SER A 36 -11.53 4.66 12.75
N LEU A 37 -10.83 5.51 13.48
CA LEU A 37 -9.45 5.25 13.88
C LEU A 37 -9.31 3.94 14.66
N ASP A 38 -10.30 3.60 15.49
CA ASP A 38 -10.27 2.45 16.39
C ASP A 38 -10.90 1.18 15.79
N SER A 39 -11.57 1.28 14.62
CA SER A 39 -12.13 0.09 13.98
C SER A 39 -11.05 -0.75 13.32
N GLU A 40 -11.34 -2.03 13.12
CA GLU A 40 -10.46 -2.94 12.39
C GLU A 40 -10.11 -2.37 11.00
N LEU A 41 -8.89 -2.65 10.56
CA LEU A 41 -8.49 -2.34 9.20
C LEU A 41 -9.03 -3.41 8.27
N GLU A 42 -9.72 -2.95 7.24
CA GLU A 42 -10.33 -3.80 6.22
C GLU A 42 -9.98 -3.31 4.83
N GLY A 43 -9.89 -4.24 3.90
CA GLY A 43 -9.65 -3.91 2.51
C GLY A 43 -9.73 -5.12 1.59
N GLU A 44 -9.44 -4.89 0.34
CA GLU A 44 -9.41 -5.88 -0.71
C GLU A 44 -8.16 -5.70 -1.58
N ILE A 45 -7.66 -6.78 -2.15
CA ILE A 45 -6.60 -6.76 -3.15
C ILE A 45 -7.25 -6.91 -4.51
N VAL A 46 -6.88 -6.03 -5.44
CA VAL A 46 -7.32 -6.10 -6.83
C VAL A 46 -6.12 -6.17 -7.75
N THR A 47 -6.17 -7.05 -8.73
CA THR A 47 -5.15 -7.12 -9.79
C THR A 47 -5.46 -6.07 -10.84
N CYS A 48 -4.46 -5.29 -11.18
CA CYS A 48 -4.50 -4.21 -12.16
C CYS A 48 -3.38 -4.39 -13.17
N ARG A 49 -3.40 -3.55 -14.21
CA ARG A 49 -2.41 -3.57 -15.27
C ARG A 49 -1.81 -2.18 -15.48
N LEU A 50 -0.48 -2.12 -15.56
CA LEU A 50 0.22 -0.90 -15.95
C LEU A 50 -0.10 -0.55 -17.41
N LYS A 51 -0.43 0.72 -17.67
CA LYS A 51 -0.68 1.22 -19.03
C LYS A 51 0.60 1.10 -19.87
N ALA A 52 0.44 0.65 -21.12
CA ALA A 52 1.56 0.67 -22.06
C ALA A 52 1.84 2.11 -22.48
N PRO A 53 3.08 2.55 -22.56
CA PRO A 53 3.40 3.76 -23.26
C PRO A 53 2.98 3.57 -24.74
N ASN A 54 2.18 4.49 -25.28
CA ASN A 54 1.76 4.54 -26.71
C ASN A 54 0.69 3.55 -27.19
N THR A 55 -0.18 3.01 -26.36
CA THR A 55 -1.33 2.24 -26.85
C THR A 55 -2.62 3.05 -26.74
N SER A 56 -3.00 3.69 -27.84
CA SER A 56 -4.40 4.05 -28.11
C SER A 56 -5.15 2.75 -28.40
N SER A 57 -6.16 2.44 -27.59
CA SER A 57 -7.15 1.40 -27.84
C SER A 57 -6.66 -0.06 -27.87
N VAL A 58 -6.62 -0.71 -26.73
CA VAL A 58 -6.76 -2.16 -26.66
C VAL A 58 -7.77 -2.47 -25.56
N VAL A 59 -8.75 -3.33 -25.89
CA VAL A 59 -9.73 -3.89 -24.95
C VAL A 59 -8.97 -4.51 -23.80
N ILE A 60 -9.17 -3.98 -22.60
CA ILE A 60 -8.43 -4.36 -21.40
C ILE A 60 -9.33 -5.28 -20.60
N GLU A 61 -8.97 -6.55 -20.51
CA GLU A 61 -9.65 -7.51 -19.63
C GLU A 61 -9.29 -7.33 -18.14
N ALA A 62 -8.22 -6.61 -17.82
CA ALA A 62 -7.86 -6.26 -16.46
C ALA A 62 -8.35 -4.84 -16.12
N PRO A 63 -8.88 -4.60 -14.90
CA PRO A 63 -9.34 -3.28 -14.50
C PRO A 63 -8.21 -2.24 -14.60
N ASP A 64 -8.55 -1.06 -15.12
CA ASP A 64 -7.69 0.12 -15.07
C ASP A 64 -7.35 0.38 -13.59
N PRO A 65 -6.07 0.55 -13.22
CA PRO A 65 -5.70 0.91 -11.86
C PRO A 65 -6.43 2.17 -11.38
N GLY A 66 -6.89 3.02 -12.30
CA GLY A 66 -7.45 4.32 -11.98
C GLY A 66 -6.45 5.17 -11.20
N ASP A 67 -6.97 6.12 -10.46
CA ASP A 67 -6.12 6.92 -9.57
C ASP A 67 -5.76 6.12 -8.33
N TYR A 68 -4.45 5.95 -8.08
CA TYR A 68 -3.93 5.31 -6.88
C TYR A 68 -2.73 6.08 -6.33
N GLU A 69 -2.41 5.84 -5.07
CA GLU A 69 -1.26 6.42 -4.41
C GLU A 69 -0.27 5.30 -4.04
N ALA A 70 1.02 5.57 -4.16
CA ALA A 70 2.05 4.63 -3.70
C ALA A 70 2.52 5.01 -2.28
N LEU A 71 2.61 4.03 -1.39
CA LEU A 71 3.10 4.23 -0.03
C LEU A 71 4.56 3.83 0.07
N SER A 72 5.38 4.78 0.51
CA SER A 72 6.78 4.56 0.90
C SER A 72 6.88 4.66 2.43
N TYR A 73 7.39 3.62 3.07
CA TYR A 73 7.49 3.56 4.53
C TYR A 73 8.59 2.61 4.97
N HIS A 74 9.01 2.69 6.23
CA HIS A 74 9.93 1.73 6.81
C HIS A 74 9.19 0.46 7.27
N TRP A 75 9.55 -0.69 6.69
CA TRP A 75 8.84 -1.95 6.97
C TRP A 75 8.89 -2.38 8.43
N GLY A 76 10.09 -2.43 9.00
CA GLY A 76 10.32 -3.10 10.27
C GLY A 76 10.25 -4.63 10.15
N THR A 77 10.15 -5.29 11.28
CA THR A 77 10.03 -6.76 11.37
C THR A 77 8.65 -7.11 11.92
N VAL A 78 7.95 -8.02 11.25
CA VAL A 78 6.65 -8.53 11.72
C VAL A 78 6.85 -9.54 12.84
N THR A 79 6.07 -9.42 13.90
CA THR A 79 6.05 -10.33 15.05
C THR A 79 4.65 -10.94 15.25
N ASP A 80 4.54 -12.01 16.06
CA ASP A 80 3.26 -12.67 16.33
C ASP A 80 2.24 -11.80 17.08
N HIS A 81 2.71 -10.70 17.69
CA HIS A 81 1.88 -9.75 18.44
C HIS A 81 1.46 -8.52 17.64
N ASP A 82 1.92 -8.42 16.40
CA ASP A 82 1.62 -7.28 15.53
C ASP A 82 0.16 -7.28 15.04
N PRO A 83 -0.38 -6.10 14.71
CA PRO A 83 -1.76 -5.95 14.26
C PRO A 83 -2.03 -6.70 12.96
N VAL A 84 -3.32 -6.83 12.65
CA VAL A 84 -3.81 -7.49 11.44
C VAL A 84 -4.69 -6.56 10.63
N VAL A 85 -4.66 -6.74 9.33
CA VAL A 85 -5.62 -6.18 8.39
C VAL A 85 -6.45 -7.31 7.79
N ASN A 86 -7.78 -7.10 7.68
CA ASN A 86 -8.69 -8.06 7.05
C ASN A 86 -8.70 -7.84 5.54
N ILE A 87 -8.27 -8.83 4.77
CA ILE A 87 -8.24 -8.81 3.31
C ILE A 87 -9.06 -9.99 2.80
N HIS A 88 -10.17 -9.74 2.11
CA HIS A 88 -11.08 -10.80 1.61
C HIS A 88 -11.44 -11.84 2.70
N ASN A 89 -11.74 -11.39 3.92
CA ASN A 89 -12.03 -12.22 5.09
C ASN A 89 -10.83 -13.06 5.61
N ALA A 90 -9.65 -12.87 5.09
CA ALA A 90 -8.41 -13.42 5.65
C ALA A 90 -7.68 -12.37 6.50
N LYS A 91 -7.10 -12.81 7.61
CA LYS A 91 -6.30 -11.95 8.48
C LYS A 91 -4.84 -11.95 8.02
N VAL A 92 -4.36 -10.79 7.63
CA VAL A 92 -2.97 -10.57 7.23
C VAL A 92 -2.26 -9.77 8.32
N ARG A 93 -1.18 -10.33 8.87
CA ARG A 93 -0.38 -9.65 9.87
C ARG A 93 0.50 -8.59 9.22
N ILE A 94 0.51 -7.40 9.80
CA ILE A 94 1.28 -6.24 9.33
C ILE A 94 2.08 -5.64 10.47
N THR A 95 3.14 -4.90 10.17
CA THR A 95 3.91 -4.21 11.21
C THR A 95 3.11 -3.09 11.86
N ASN A 96 3.43 -2.74 13.10
CA ASN A 96 2.84 -1.60 13.80
C ASN A 96 2.99 -0.29 13.01
N ASN A 97 4.11 -0.15 12.29
CA ASN A 97 4.36 1.03 11.47
C ASN A 97 3.40 1.11 10.28
N LEU A 98 3.14 -0.03 9.61
CA LEU A 98 2.16 -0.08 8.51
C LEU A 98 0.72 0.12 9.03
N ASP A 99 0.36 -0.47 10.18
CA ASP A 99 -0.96 -0.24 10.81
C ASP A 99 -1.19 1.24 11.07
N SER A 100 -0.21 1.92 11.67
CA SER A 100 -0.27 3.36 11.95
C SER A 100 -0.41 4.19 10.68
N ALA A 101 0.34 3.86 9.62
CA ALA A 101 0.25 4.50 8.33
C ALA A 101 -1.14 4.32 7.69
N LEU A 102 -1.68 3.09 7.71
CA LEU A 102 -3.00 2.79 7.14
C LEU A 102 -4.12 3.52 7.88
N ARG A 103 -4.05 3.59 9.22
CA ARG A 103 -5.02 4.36 10.02
C ARG A 103 -4.97 5.85 9.73
N ALA A 104 -3.78 6.41 9.55
CA ALA A 104 -3.60 7.81 9.19
C ALA A 104 -4.11 8.11 7.76
N LEU A 105 -3.95 7.18 6.84
CA LEU A 105 -4.37 7.31 5.45
C LEU A 105 -5.86 7.02 5.24
N ARG A 106 -6.51 6.28 6.14
CA ARG A 106 -7.88 5.83 6.00
C ARG A 106 -8.90 6.98 6.06
N HIS A 107 -9.81 7.03 5.10
CA HIS A 107 -10.94 7.96 5.16
C HIS A 107 -11.96 7.54 6.24
N ARG A 108 -12.51 8.52 6.96
CA ARG A 108 -13.39 8.21 8.10
C ARG A 108 -14.77 7.70 7.71
N ARG A 109 -15.32 8.07 6.53
CA ARG A 109 -16.75 7.83 6.24
C ARG A 109 -17.09 7.16 4.91
N TYR A 110 -16.57 7.60 3.76
CA TYR A 110 -17.25 7.24 2.49
C TYR A 110 -16.32 6.73 1.38
N ASN A 111 -15.05 7.08 1.35
CA ASN A 111 -14.22 6.78 0.20
C ASN A 111 -13.23 5.66 0.49
N LYS A 112 -13.26 4.63 -0.32
CA LYS A 112 -12.17 3.67 -0.42
C LYS A 112 -10.93 4.38 -0.95
N ARG A 113 -9.75 3.98 -0.48
CA ARG A 113 -8.49 4.53 -0.94
C ARG A 113 -7.69 3.45 -1.65
N ARG A 114 -7.21 3.72 -2.83
CA ARG A 114 -6.40 2.81 -3.63
C ARG A 114 -4.94 3.05 -3.33
N LEU A 115 -4.25 2.05 -2.80
CA LEU A 115 -2.87 2.15 -2.37
C LEU A 115 -2.03 1.05 -3.00
N TRP A 116 -0.87 1.39 -3.50
CA TRP A 116 0.17 0.41 -3.74
C TRP A 116 1.10 0.36 -2.53
N ILE A 117 1.21 -0.82 -1.93
CA ILE A 117 1.99 -1.09 -0.72
C ILE A 117 2.74 -2.39 -0.98
N ASP A 118 4.03 -2.33 -1.13
CA ASP A 118 4.88 -3.48 -1.49
C ASP A 118 4.66 -4.70 -0.59
N ALA A 119 4.51 -4.50 0.73
CA ALA A 119 4.26 -5.58 1.67
C ALA A 119 2.91 -6.29 1.49
N LEU A 120 1.89 -5.61 0.93
CA LEU A 120 0.55 -6.15 0.72
C LEU A 120 0.26 -6.49 -0.74
N CYS A 121 0.95 -5.86 -1.68
CA CYS A 121 0.68 -5.99 -3.10
C CYS A 121 1.59 -7.00 -3.80
N ILE A 122 2.71 -7.41 -3.18
CA ILE A 122 3.66 -8.38 -3.72
C ILE A 122 3.60 -9.66 -2.90
N ASP A 123 3.51 -10.81 -3.55
CA ASP A 123 3.73 -12.09 -2.88
C ASP A 123 5.20 -12.23 -2.49
N GLN A 124 5.52 -11.88 -1.24
CA GLN A 124 6.89 -11.91 -0.73
C GLN A 124 7.51 -13.32 -0.68
N LYS A 125 6.68 -14.38 -0.77
CA LYS A 125 7.13 -15.78 -0.78
C LYS A 125 7.44 -16.28 -2.18
N ASN A 126 6.91 -15.63 -3.21
CA ASN A 126 7.16 -15.97 -4.62
C ASN A 126 8.32 -15.14 -5.16
N GLN A 127 9.51 -15.75 -5.26
CA GLN A 127 10.73 -15.04 -5.68
C GLN A 127 10.67 -14.55 -7.13
N GLU A 128 10.00 -15.29 -8.03
CA GLU A 128 9.83 -14.88 -9.42
C GLU A 128 8.96 -13.63 -9.52
N GLU A 129 7.80 -13.64 -8.87
CA GLU A 129 6.92 -12.48 -8.80
C GLU A 129 7.60 -11.28 -8.15
N LYS A 130 8.26 -11.50 -7.00
CA LYS A 130 8.98 -10.45 -6.29
C LYS A 130 10.01 -9.76 -7.18
N SER A 131 10.82 -10.53 -7.89
CA SER A 131 11.85 -9.99 -8.79
C SER A 131 11.21 -9.16 -9.92
N LEU A 132 10.13 -9.65 -10.50
CA LEU A 132 9.38 -8.94 -11.54
C LEU A 132 8.77 -7.64 -11.00
N GLN A 133 8.09 -7.69 -9.85
CA GLN A 133 7.46 -6.51 -9.26
C GLN A 133 8.50 -5.44 -8.86
N ILE A 134 9.67 -5.85 -8.35
CA ILE A 134 10.78 -4.93 -8.06
C ILE A 134 11.23 -4.21 -9.34
N SER A 135 11.34 -4.91 -10.47
CA SER A 135 11.68 -4.27 -11.75
C SER A 135 10.61 -3.27 -12.23
N HIS A 136 9.37 -3.44 -11.81
CA HIS A 136 8.25 -2.56 -12.13
C HIS A 136 8.08 -1.39 -11.16
N MET A 137 8.74 -1.39 -10.01
CA MET A 137 8.53 -0.37 -8.96
C MET A 137 8.66 1.06 -9.49
N SER A 138 9.66 1.33 -10.32
CA SER A 138 9.84 2.68 -10.89
C SER A 138 8.62 3.14 -11.70
N ILE A 139 8.03 2.25 -12.50
CA ILE A 139 6.85 2.56 -13.31
C ILE A 139 5.62 2.70 -12.39
N ILE A 140 5.49 1.82 -11.40
CA ILE A 140 4.37 1.86 -10.44
C ILE A 140 4.39 3.19 -9.66
N PHE A 141 5.53 3.60 -9.14
CA PHE A 141 5.67 4.86 -8.42
C PHE A 141 5.44 6.08 -9.32
N ASN A 142 5.96 6.07 -10.55
CA ASN A 142 5.78 7.17 -11.50
C ASN A 142 4.35 7.28 -12.03
N SER A 143 3.60 6.18 -12.07
CA SER A 143 2.20 6.15 -12.51
C SER A 143 1.21 6.47 -11.39
N ALA A 144 1.65 6.51 -10.15
CA ALA A 144 0.81 6.89 -9.01
C ALA A 144 0.48 8.39 -9.06
N THR A 145 -0.75 8.75 -8.66
CA THR A 145 -1.16 10.16 -8.56
C THR A 145 -0.42 10.91 -7.46
N ALA A 146 0.05 10.19 -6.44
CA ALA A 146 0.90 10.72 -5.39
C ALA A 146 1.73 9.61 -4.75
N VAL A 147 2.93 9.96 -4.31
CA VAL A 147 3.72 9.12 -3.41
C VAL A 147 3.51 9.65 -1.98
N ARG A 148 3.02 8.76 -1.11
CA ARG A 148 2.90 9.03 0.32
C ARG A 148 4.12 8.49 1.04
N VAL A 149 4.88 9.36 1.67
CA VAL A 149 6.02 8.96 2.49
C VAL A 149 5.58 8.99 3.95
N TRP A 150 5.59 7.82 4.59
CA TRP A 150 5.25 7.68 6.00
C TRP A 150 6.54 7.62 6.82
N LEU A 151 6.77 8.64 7.62
CA LEU A 151 7.96 8.79 8.47
C LEU A 151 7.74 8.30 9.91
N GLY A 152 6.53 7.84 10.23
CA GLY A 152 6.13 7.43 11.57
C GLY A 152 5.02 8.29 12.13
N PRO A 153 4.53 7.97 13.34
CA PRO A 153 3.62 8.83 14.09
C PRO A 153 4.27 10.19 14.35
N ASN A 154 3.43 11.24 14.38
CA ASN A 154 3.90 12.59 14.67
C ASN A 154 4.43 12.70 16.11
N ASP A 155 5.57 13.34 16.26
CA ASP A 155 6.17 13.70 17.55
C ASP A 155 6.56 15.20 17.56
N ALA A 156 6.99 15.70 18.70
CA ALA A 156 7.34 17.12 18.86
C ALA A 156 8.49 17.56 17.92
N ASP A 157 9.45 16.69 17.68
CA ASP A 157 10.60 16.97 16.82
C ASP A 157 10.18 16.99 15.34
N SER A 158 9.27 16.14 14.95
CA SER A 158 8.68 16.11 13.61
C SER A 158 7.91 17.40 13.31
N GLU A 159 7.13 17.92 14.27
CA GLU A 159 6.43 19.21 14.12
C GLU A 159 7.40 20.37 13.89
N LEU A 160 8.46 20.45 14.68
CA LEU A 160 9.50 21.47 14.54
C LEU A 160 10.19 21.38 13.17
N ALA A 161 10.52 20.17 12.71
CA ALA A 161 11.15 19.94 11.41
C ALA A 161 10.25 20.39 10.26
N PHE A 162 8.96 20.03 10.29
CA PHE A 162 8.00 20.45 9.27
C PHE A 162 7.72 21.95 9.29
N ASP A 163 7.66 22.58 10.46
CA ASP A 163 7.54 24.04 10.57
C ASP A 163 8.77 24.76 10.02
N PHE A 164 9.96 24.23 10.27
CA PHE A 164 11.19 24.75 9.66
C PHE A 164 11.13 24.66 8.13
N VAL A 165 10.78 23.50 7.56
CA VAL A 165 10.64 23.31 6.11
C VAL A 165 9.59 24.26 5.52
N ARG A 166 8.43 24.42 6.15
CA ARG A 166 7.39 25.35 5.71
C ARG A 166 7.89 26.81 5.70
N ARG A 167 8.66 27.22 6.71
CA ARG A 167 9.26 28.57 6.77
C ARG A 167 10.31 28.74 5.68
N CYS A 168 11.14 27.73 5.43
CA CYS A 168 12.12 27.79 4.32
C CYS A 168 11.43 27.91 2.96
N LEU A 169 10.33 27.18 2.74
CA LEU A 169 9.56 27.26 1.49
C LEU A 169 8.77 28.57 1.35
N ALA A 170 8.33 29.16 2.46
CA ALA A 170 7.62 30.44 2.47
C ALA A 170 8.54 31.66 2.37
N SER A 171 9.81 31.52 2.75
CA SER A 171 10.84 32.53 2.52
C SER A 171 11.50 32.19 1.19
N ASP A 172 11.44 33.09 0.20
CA ASP A 172 12.06 32.98 -1.15
C ASP A 172 13.59 32.75 -1.13
N VAL A 173 14.08 31.94 -0.18
CA VAL A 173 15.51 31.66 0.02
C VAL A 173 16.08 30.77 -1.10
N PHE A 174 15.23 30.05 -1.83
CA PHE A 174 15.67 29.19 -2.94
C PHE A 174 15.68 29.87 -4.32
N ASP A 175 15.23 31.12 -4.43
CA ASP A 175 15.19 31.85 -5.71
C ASP A 175 16.49 32.66 -5.98
N ARG A 176 17.54 32.43 -5.22
CA ARG A 176 18.83 33.11 -5.39
C ARG A 176 20.01 32.13 -5.37
N ALA A 177 20.08 31.24 -6.36
CA ALA A 177 21.32 30.53 -6.69
C ALA A 177 21.37 30.25 -8.19
#